data_aebc63e0e818892f8df24c5c70e2b66b
#
_entry.id   aebc63e0e818892f8df24c5c70e2b66b
#
_cell.length_a   1.000
_cell.length_b   1.000
_cell.length_c   1.000
_cell.angle_alpha   90.00
_cell.angle_beta   90.00
_cell.angle_gamma   90.00
#
_symmetry.space_group_name_H-M   'P 1'
#
loop_
_entity.id
_entity.type
_entity.pdbx_description
1 polymer ?
#
loop_
_entity_poly.entity_id
_entity_poly.type
_entity_poly.pdbx_seq_one_letter_code
_entity_poly.pdbx_strand_id
1 'polypeptide(L)'
;MQTTSVTRKYVRKPLYVDAVQVTESNFMDIARWCFGEIGNIDETPVNEATEVEPTKQYIHVRVHNPKNSRQTKAFVGDWILYTERGYKVYTTKAFQANFDLVS
;
A
#
# COMPACT_ATOMS: atom_id res chain seq x y z
N MET A 1 -21.84 40.18 13.35
CA MET A 1 -21.11 39.86 13.31
C MET A 1 -20.63 38.94 13.44
N GLN A 2 -20.20 38.58 13.22
CA GLN A 2 -19.79 37.68 13.28
C GLN A 2 -19.07 37.27 13.85
N THR A 3 -19.18 36.83 14.17
CA THR A 3 -18.66 36.37 14.82
C THR A 3 -17.60 36.25 14.88
N THR A 4 -17.37 36.32 15.36
CA THR A 4 -16.34 36.13 15.71
C THR A 4 -15.76 35.01 15.59
N SER A 5 -16.12 34.22 14.82
CA SER A 5 -15.46 33.03 14.58
C SER A 5 -14.08 33.29 14.04
N VAL A 6 -13.10 32.80 14.73
CA VAL A 6 -11.72 32.87 14.23
C VAL A 6 -11.42 31.73 13.30
N THR A 7 -12.32 30.77 13.18
CA THR A 7 -12.09 29.65 12.28
C THR A 7 -12.53 30.01 10.88
N ARG A 8 -11.81 29.48 9.91
CA ARG A 8 -12.15 29.62 8.50
C ARG A 8 -12.13 28.25 7.86
N LYS A 9 -12.87 28.14 6.80
CA LYS A 9 -12.84 26.90 6.03
C LYS A 9 -11.61 26.89 5.14
N TYR A 10 -10.82 25.86 5.27
CA TYR A 10 -9.67 25.65 4.40
C TYR A 10 -9.89 24.38 3.61
N VAL A 11 -9.53 24.45 2.37
CA VAL A 11 -9.47 23.25 1.55
C VAL A 11 -8.07 22.71 1.70
N ARG A 12 -7.99 21.44 2.06
CA ARG A 12 -6.71 20.77 2.09
C ARG A 12 -6.15 20.74 0.68
N LYS A 13 -4.90 21.16 0.53
CA LYS A 13 -4.27 21.12 -0.77
C LYS A 13 -4.31 19.71 -1.32
N PRO A 14 -4.61 19.55 -2.61
CA PRO A 14 -4.61 18.22 -3.18
C PRO A 14 -3.26 17.56 -2.96
N LEU A 15 -3.29 16.35 -2.48
CA LEU A 15 -2.10 15.55 -2.33
C LEU A 15 -2.05 14.59 -3.50
N TYR A 16 -1.09 14.82 -4.38
CA TYR A 16 -0.89 13.94 -5.52
C TYR A 16 0.16 12.91 -5.15
N VAL A 17 -0.15 11.68 -5.45
CA VAL A 17 0.77 10.58 -5.21
C VAL A 17 0.87 9.74 -6.48
N ASP A 18 2.03 9.16 -6.67
CA ASP A 18 2.18 8.14 -7.70
C ASP A 18 1.82 6.82 -7.05
N ALA A 19 0.90 6.12 -7.66
CA ALA A 19 0.41 4.88 -7.09
C ALA A 19 0.33 3.80 -8.17
N VAL A 20 0.64 2.60 -7.79
CA VAL A 20 0.56 1.46 -8.69
C VAL A 20 0.01 0.27 -7.93
N GLN A 21 -0.88 -0.46 -8.59
CA GLN A 21 -1.41 -1.70 -8.03
C GLN A 21 -0.50 -2.86 -8.42
N VAL A 22 -0.16 -3.67 -7.43
CA VAL A 22 0.65 -4.85 -7.67
C VAL A 22 -0.21 -5.92 -8.32
N THR A 23 0.24 -6.41 -9.46
CA THR A 23 -0.41 -7.51 -10.17
C THR A 23 0.62 -8.59 -10.46
N GLU A 24 0.15 -9.74 -10.89
CA GLU A 24 1.08 -10.81 -11.25
C GLU A 24 1.98 -10.42 -12.42
N SER A 25 1.44 -9.64 -13.35
CA SER A 25 2.19 -9.29 -14.55
C SER A 25 3.21 -8.19 -14.33
N ASN A 26 3.01 -7.31 -13.34
CA ASN A 26 3.92 -6.19 -13.11
C ASN A 26 4.78 -6.36 -11.85
N PHE A 27 4.67 -7.49 -11.18
CA PHE A 27 5.28 -7.72 -9.88
C PHE A 27 6.77 -7.39 -9.86
N MET A 28 7.52 -7.91 -10.81
CA MET A 28 8.95 -7.69 -10.86
C MET A 28 9.30 -6.24 -11.18
N ASP A 29 8.54 -5.64 -12.08
CA ASP A 29 8.79 -4.24 -12.45
C ASP A 29 8.53 -3.31 -11.28
N ILE A 30 7.47 -3.58 -10.52
CA ILE A 30 7.17 -2.77 -9.34
C ILE A 30 8.23 -2.95 -8.28
N ALA A 31 8.72 -4.16 -8.07
CA ALA A 31 9.78 -4.39 -7.10
C ALA A 31 11.02 -3.55 -7.44
N ARG A 32 11.35 -3.45 -8.72
CA ARG A 32 12.45 -2.59 -9.16
C ARG A 32 12.13 -1.12 -8.95
N TRP A 33 10.91 -0.72 -9.26
CA TRP A 33 10.50 0.67 -9.16
C TRP A 33 10.62 1.20 -7.74
N CYS A 34 10.23 0.41 -6.75
CA CYS A 34 10.26 0.84 -5.36
C CYS A 34 11.50 0.35 -4.61
N PHE A 35 12.46 -0.22 -5.31
CA PHE A 35 13.67 -0.79 -4.71
C PHE A 35 13.34 -1.82 -3.63
N GLY A 36 12.27 -2.56 -3.84
CA GLY A 36 11.82 -3.54 -2.90
C GLY A 36 12.48 -4.88 -3.09
N GLU A 37 12.41 -5.70 -2.06
CA GLU A 37 12.92 -7.06 -2.11
C GLU A 37 11.74 -8.03 -2.17
N ILE A 38 11.89 -9.08 -2.94
CA ILE A 38 10.85 -10.09 -3.06
C ILE A 38 11.02 -11.12 -1.96
N GLY A 39 9.96 -11.33 -1.22
CA GLY A 39 9.93 -12.35 -0.19
C GLY A 39 8.77 -13.30 -0.39
N ASN A 40 8.74 -14.35 0.38
CA ASN A 40 7.70 -15.35 0.32
C ASN A 40 7.19 -15.63 1.72
N ILE A 41 5.89 -15.73 1.84
CA ILE A 41 5.28 -16.19 3.07
C ILE A 41 4.76 -17.58 2.81
N ASP A 42 5.26 -18.53 3.58
CA ASP A 42 4.73 -19.87 3.55
C ASP A 42 3.52 -19.93 4.46
N GLU A 43 2.36 -20.09 3.86
CA GLU A 43 1.16 -20.28 4.65
C GLU A 43 1.06 -21.76 4.98
N THR A 44 1.51 -22.09 6.17
CA THR A 44 1.43 -23.45 6.62
C THR A 44 -0.01 -23.75 6.96
N PRO A 45 -0.58 -24.81 6.41
CA PRO A 45 -1.95 -25.17 6.76
C PRO A 45 -2.02 -25.51 8.24
N VAL A 46 -3.05 -25.02 8.87
CA VAL A 46 -3.27 -25.33 10.28
C VAL A 46 -3.63 -26.78 10.46
N ASN A 47 -4.22 -27.36 9.45
CA ASN A 47 -4.68 -28.71 9.47
C ASN A 47 -4.04 -29.47 8.31
N GLU A 48 -3.25 -30.44 8.62
CA GLU A 48 -2.53 -31.16 7.58
C GLU A 48 -3.43 -32.00 6.67
N ALA A 49 -4.66 -32.14 7.02
CA ALA A 49 -5.60 -32.83 6.14
C ALA A 49 -6.07 -31.88 5.02
N THR A 50 -5.80 -30.63 5.14
CA THR A 50 -6.22 -29.66 4.14
C THR A 50 -5.15 -29.49 3.08
N GLU A 51 -5.53 -28.80 2.04
CA GLU A 51 -4.60 -28.46 0.99
C GLU A 51 -3.51 -27.57 1.51
N VAL A 52 -2.32 -27.77 0.97
CA VAL A 52 -1.21 -26.87 1.25
C VAL A 52 -1.47 -25.61 0.47
N GLU A 53 -1.58 -24.50 1.19
CA GLU A 53 -1.74 -23.23 0.54
C GLU A 53 -0.46 -22.85 -0.20
N PRO A 54 -0.58 -22.29 -1.39
CA PRO A 54 0.61 -21.89 -2.12
C PRO A 54 1.32 -20.75 -1.38
N THR A 55 2.62 -20.75 -1.53
CA THR A 55 3.43 -19.66 -1.01
C THR A 55 3.00 -18.36 -1.67
N LYS A 56 2.77 -17.35 -0.86
CA LYS A 56 2.47 -16.04 -1.38
C LYS A 56 3.73 -15.22 -1.47
N GLN A 57 3.93 -14.62 -2.62
CA GLN A 57 5.02 -13.68 -2.83
C GLN A 57 4.56 -12.29 -2.46
N TYR A 58 5.49 -11.52 -1.93
CA TYR A 58 5.24 -10.12 -1.64
C TYR A 58 6.49 -9.29 -1.95
N ILE A 59 6.29 -8.01 -2.10
CA ILE A 59 7.39 -7.06 -2.23
C ILE A 59 7.58 -6.43 -0.86
N HIS A 60 8.79 -6.55 -0.32
CA HIS A 60 9.14 -5.86 0.91
C HIS A 60 9.49 -4.43 0.57
N VAL A 61 8.66 -3.52 1.02
CA VAL A 61 8.80 -2.09 0.73
C VAL A 61 9.33 -1.39 1.97
N ARG A 62 10.31 -0.54 1.79
CA ARG A 62 10.84 0.26 2.89
C ARG A 62 9.88 1.41 3.14
N VAL A 63 9.02 1.21 4.11
CA VAL A 63 8.01 2.18 4.49
C VAL A 63 8.53 3.02 5.64
N HIS A 64 8.29 4.33 5.57
CA HIS A 64 8.68 5.23 6.64
C HIS A 64 7.71 5.07 7.81
N ASN A 65 8.23 4.71 8.98
CA ASN A 65 7.44 4.54 10.20
C ASN A 65 6.23 3.62 10.05
N PRO A 66 6.45 2.36 9.65
CA PRO A 66 5.31 1.43 9.57
C PRO A 66 4.79 1.13 10.97
N LYS A 67 3.49 1.02 11.10
CA LYS A 67 2.87 0.69 12.38
C LYS A 67 2.93 -0.79 12.69
N ASN A 68 3.05 -1.60 11.67
CA ASN A 68 3.17 -3.05 11.82
C ASN A 68 3.84 -3.63 10.59
N SER A 69 4.21 -4.89 10.67
CA SER A 69 4.94 -5.54 9.60
C SER A 69 4.10 -5.73 8.33
N ARG A 70 2.78 -5.78 8.45
CA ARG A 70 1.91 -5.92 7.28
C ARG A 70 2.04 -4.72 6.35
N GLN A 71 2.29 -3.55 6.91
CA GLN A 71 2.42 -2.32 6.12
C GLN A 71 3.70 -2.26 5.29
N THR A 72 4.60 -3.19 5.49
CA THR A 72 5.85 -3.26 4.70
C THR A 72 5.80 -4.34 3.63
N LYS A 73 4.69 -5.05 3.51
CA LYS A 73 4.57 -6.16 2.56
C LYS A 73 3.45 -5.87 1.57
N ALA A 74 3.80 -5.82 0.31
CA ALA A 74 2.84 -5.59 -0.76
C ALA A 74 2.60 -6.90 -1.50
N PHE A 75 1.38 -7.40 -1.40
CA PHE A 75 0.95 -8.59 -2.10
C PHE A 75 0.22 -8.22 -3.38
N VAL A 76 0.02 -9.19 -4.25
CA VAL A 76 -0.81 -8.97 -5.44
C VAL A 76 -2.16 -8.43 -4.99
N GLY A 77 -2.60 -7.33 -5.60
CA GLY A 77 -3.82 -6.62 -5.22
C GLY A 77 -3.59 -5.40 -4.36
N ASP A 78 -2.47 -5.35 -3.65
CA ASP A 78 -2.14 -4.18 -2.84
C ASP A 78 -1.63 -3.06 -3.73
N TRP A 79 -1.57 -1.87 -3.14
CA TRP A 79 -1.09 -0.67 -3.81
C TRP A 79 0.18 -0.17 -3.15
N ILE A 80 1.11 0.30 -3.95
CA ILE A 80 2.31 0.96 -3.45
C ILE A 80 2.25 2.40 -3.93
N LEU A 81 2.42 3.32 -2.98
CA LEU A 81 2.39 4.75 -3.25
C LEU A 81 3.77 5.34 -3.04
N TYR A 82 4.14 6.26 -3.90
CA TYR A 82 5.32 7.07 -3.70
C TYR A 82 4.90 8.47 -3.29
N THR A 83 5.39 8.91 -2.15
CA THR A 83 5.04 10.21 -1.58
C THR A 83 6.32 10.97 -1.24
N GLU A 84 6.18 12.20 -0.79
CA GLU A 84 7.32 12.97 -0.32
C GLU A 84 8.08 12.29 0.80
N ARG A 85 7.39 11.44 1.56
CA ARG A 85 8.00 10.72 2.68
C ARG A 85 8.44 9.31 2.31
N GLY A 86 8.44 8.99 1.04
CA GLY A 86 8.84 7.68 0.57
C GLY A 86 7.65 6.82 0.21
N TYR A 87 7.86 5.52 0.27
CA TYR A 87 6.87 4.56 -0.18
C TYR A 87 5.92 4.15 0.93
N LYS A 88 4.69 3.85 0.55
CA LYS A 88 3.67 3.31 1.46
C LYS A 88 2.92 2.19 0.78
N VAL A 89 2.42 1.27 1.58
CA VAL A 89 1.63 0.13 1.09
C VAL A 89 0.21 0.26 1.60
N TYR A 90 -0.74 0.14 0.70
CA TYR A 90 -2.16 0.16 1.01
C TYR A 90 -2.84 -1.08 0.45
N THR A 91 -3.79 -1.62 1.19
CA THR A 91 -4.68 -2.62 0.61
C THR A 91 -5.60 -1.91 -0.39
N THR A 92 -6.20 -2.68 -1.30
CA THR A 92 -7.13 -2.10 -2.27
C THR A 92 -8.27 -1.36 -1.57
N LYS A 93 -8.81 -1.96 -0.52
CA LYS A 93 -9.90 -1.35 0.22
C LYS A 93 -9.49 0.00 0.82
N ALA A 94 -8.34 0.03 1.46
CA ALA A 94 -7.84 1.26 2.07
C ALA A 94 -7.50 2.30 1.02
N PHE A 95 -6.94 1.88 -0.10
CA PHE A 95 -6.59 2.79 -1.18
C PHE A 95 -7.84 3.44 -1.76
N GLN A 96 -8.86 2.64 -2.06
CA GLN A 96 -10.10 3.15 -2.64
C GLN A 96 -10.84 4.09 -1.69
N ALA A 97 -10.67 3.88 -0.38
CA ALA A 97 -11.30 4.75 0.60
C ALA A 97 -10.65 6.12 0.70
N ASN A 98 -9.40 6.24 0.29
CA ASN A 98 -8.61 7.46 0.52
C ASN A 98 -8.17 8.20 -0.73
N PHE A 99 -8.22 7.57 -1.89
CA PHE A 99 -7.68 8.17 -3.10
C PHE A 99 -8.63 8.00 -4.27
N ASP A 100 -8.64 9.02 -5.12
CA ASP A 100 -9.36 8.98 -6.39
C ASP A 100 -8.38 9.18 -7.52
N LEU A 101 -8.65 8.54 -8.63
CA LEU A 101 -7.83 8.71 -9.81
C LEU A 101 -7.99 10.12 -10.36
N VAL A 102 -6.87 10.75 -10.62
CA VAL A 102 -6.87 12.04 -11.29
C VAL A 102 -6.99 11.79 -12.79
N SER A 103 -8.04 12.32 -13.37
CA SER A 103 -8.29 12.14 -14.79
C SER A 103 -7.98 13.41 -15.58
#